data_0e48d1fc9716b9228fd91705c713194d
#
_entry.id   0e48d1fc9716b9228fd91705c713194d
#
_cell.length_a   1.000
_cell.length_b   1.000
_cell.length_c   1.000
_cell.angle_alpha   90.00
_cell.angle_beta   90.00
_cell.angle_gamma   90.00
#
_symmetry.space_group_name_H-M   'P 1'
#
loop_
_entity.id
_entity.type
_entity.pdbx_description
1 polymer ?
#
loop_
_entity_poly.entity_id
_entity_poly.type
_entity_poly.pdbx_seq_one_letter_code
_entity_poly.pdbx_strand_id
1 'polypeptide(L)'
;MRVFENNIRKVEPYVPGEQPQGNVIKLNTNENPYPPAPGVRTALQNMDTDLMRRYPDPTAGELVHTLAEYYGVKDEQVFVGVGSDDVLAMCFLTFFNSQKPF
;
A
#
# COMPACT_ATOMS: atom_id res chain seq x y z
N MET A 1 32.67 18.94 3.25
CA MET A 1 31.20 18.85 3.36
C MET A 1 30.66 18.53 1.98
N ARG A 2 29.89 17.46 1.80
CA ARG A 2 29.38 17.08 0.48
C ARG A 2 28.20 17.99 0.14
N VAL A 3 28.22 18.61 -1.04
CA VAL A 3 27.24 19.65 -1.45
C VAL A 3 25.78 19.18 -1.38
N PHE A 4 25.53 17.88 -1.58
CA PHE A 4 24.17 17.34 -1.54
C PHE A 4 23.58 17.21 -0.12
N GLU A 5 24.40 17.23 0.94
CA GLU A 5 23.93 17.11 2.34
C GLU A 5 22.98 18.26 2.72
N ASN A 6 23.15 19.42 2.09
CA ASN A 6 22.28 20.59 2.31
C ASN A 6 20.88 20.42 1.73
N ASN A 7 20.72 19.49 0.80
CA ASN A 7 19.45 19.22 0.10
C ASN A 7 18.70 18.02 0.69
N ILE A 8 19.27 17.38 1.70
CA ILE A 8 18.61 16.25 2.36
C ILE A 8 17.56 16.78 3.32
N ARG A 9 16.32 16.35 3.10
CA ARG A 9 15.22 16.63 4.01
C ARG A 9 15.52 16.01 5.38
N LYS A 10 15.52 16.84 6.42
CA LYS A 10 15.62 16.38 7.81
C LYS A 10 14.22 16.09 8.32
N VAL A 11 13.94 14.83 8.60
CA VAL A 11 12.68 14.38 9.19
C VAL A 11 12.98 13.43 10.34
N GLU A 12 12.15 13.48 11.36
CA GLU A 12 12.20 12.48 12.42
C GLU A 12 11.74 11.13 11.83
N PRO A 13 12.50 10.07 12.03
CA PRO A 13 12.10 8.74 11.56
C PRO A 13 10.81 8.29 12.24
N TYR A 14 9.99 7.56 11.49
CA TYR A 14 8.85 6.88 12.08
C TYR A 14 9.31 5.87 13.14
N VAL A 15 8.76 5.98 14.34
CA VAL A 15 8.99 5.01 15.42
C VAL A 15 7.83 4.01 15.40
N PRO A 16 8.08 2.74 15.04
CA PRO A 16 7.03 1.72 15.04
C PRO A 16 6.42 1.55 16.43
N GLY A 17 5.14 1.25 16.48
CA GLY A 17 4.48 0.86 17.72
C GLY A 17 5.15 -0.38 18.35
N GLU A 18 4.88 -0.59 19.63
CA GLU A 18 5.42 -1.73 20.36
C GLU A 18 5.10 -3.07 19.65
N GLN A 19 6.11 -3.93 19.56
CA GLN A 19 6.01 -5.28 19.01
C GLN A 19 6.18 -6.31 20.12
N PRO A 20 5.16 -6.53 20.96
CA PRO A 20 5.27 -7.40 22.13
C PRO A 20 5.54 -8.85 21.69
N GLN A 21 6.40 -9.51 22.47
CA GLN A 21 6.67 -10.94 22.31
C GLN A 21 5.87 -11.73 23.35
N GLY A 22 5.38 -12.90 22.96
CA GLY A 22 4.65 -13.79 23.88
C GLY A 22 3.14 -13.81 23.66
N ASN A 23 2.41 -14.35 24.62
CA ASN A 23 0.97 -14.56 24.54
C ASN A 23 0.20 -13.31 25.04
N VAL A 24 0.18 -12.27 24.20
CA VAL A 24 -0.52 -11.01 24.49
C VAL A 24 -1.56 -10.71 23.41
N ILE A 25 -2.60 -9.97 23.79
CA ILE A 25 -3.58 -9.44 22.84
C ILE A 25 -3.03 -8.11 22.31
N LYS A 26 -2.65 -8.07 21.05
CA LYS A 26 -2.13 -6.88 20.38
C LYS A 26 -3.27 -6.07 19.79
N LEU A 27 -3.45 -4.82 20.26
CA LEU A 27 -4.50 -3.91 19.82
C LEU A 27 -3.98 -2.69 19.05
N ASN A 28 -2.68 -2.58 18.85
CA ASN A 28 -2.06 -1.50 18.08
C ASN A 28 -1.92 -1.89 16.60
N THR A 29 -1.60 -0.90 15.75
CA THR A 29 -1.29 -1.06 14.31
C THR A 29 -2.44 -1.57 13.43
N ASN A 30 -3.67 -1.63 13.94
CA ASN A 30 -4.87 -2.04 13.19
C ASN A 30 -4.76 -3.38 12.45
N GLU A 31 -4.03 -4.33 13.02
CA GLU A 31 -3.91 -5.66 12.44
C GLU A 31 -5.26 -6.40 12.50
N ASN A 32 -5.61 -7.05 11.40
CA ASN A 32 -6.83 -7.84 11.34
C ASN A 32 -6.64 -9.15 12.17
N PRO A 33 -7.46 -9.40 13.20
CA PRO A 33 -7.34 -10.61 14.04
C PRO A 33 -7.83 -11.87 13.33
N TYR A 34 -8.51 -11.74 12.20
CA TYR A 34 -9.05 -12.88 11.47
C TYR A 34 -8.09 -13.29 10.34
N PRO A 35 -7.95 -14.59 10.10
CA PRO A 35 -7.17 -15.08 8.97
C PRO A 35 -7.85 -14.69 7.65
N PRO A 36 -7.09 -14.65 6.54
CA PRO A 36 -7.67 -14.43 5.22
C PRO A 36 -8.63 -15.57 4.84
N ALA A 37 -9.52 -15.31 3.91
CA ALA A 37 -10.44 -16.31 3.39
C ALA A 37 -9.69 -17.57 2.89
N PRO A 38 -10.27 -18.78 3.00
CA PRO A 38 -9.60 -20.03 2.62
C PRO A 38 -9.07 -20.04 1.18
N GLY A 39 -9.77 -19.38 0.26
CA GLY A 39 -9.37 -19.27 -1.15
C GLY A 39 -8.04 -18.53 -1.35
N VAL A 40 -7.67 -17.62 -0.46
CA VAL A 40 -6.39 -16.88 -0.54
C VAL A 40 -5.21 -17.85 -0.37
N ARG A 41 -5.28 -18.77 0.59
CA ARG A 41 -4.24 -19.80 0.77
C ARG A 41 -4.09 -20.67 -0.49
N THR A 42 -5.21 -21.12 -1.05
CA THR A 42 -5.20 -21.95 -2.26
C THR A 42 -4.60 -21.20 -3.45
N ALA A 43 -4.96 -19.92 -3.64
CA ALA A 43 -4.41 -19.09 -4.71
C ALA A 43 -2.89 -18.94 -4.57
N LEU A 44 -2.39 -18.65 -3.36
CA LEU A 44 -0.95 -18.53 -3.11
C LEU A 44 -0.19 -19.85 -3.33
N GLN A 45 -0.77 -20.98 -2.94
CA GLN A 45 -0.14 -22.30 -3.14
C GLN A 45 -0.05 -22.71 -4.61
N ASN A 46 -1.00 -22.26 -5.43
CA ASN A 46 -1.07 -22.56 -6.86
C ASN A 46 -0.44 -21.48 -7.74
N MET A 47 0.14 -20.44 -7.15
CA MET A 47 0.77 -19.36 -7.91
C MET A 47 1.97 -19.89 -8.70
N ASP A 48 2.00 -19.58 -9.99
CA ASP A 48 3.16 -19.85 -10.83
C ASP A 48 4.32 -18.92 -10.44
N THR A 49 5.29 -19.47 -9.72
CA THR A 49 6.46 -18.72 -9.27
C THR A 49 7.38 -18.27 -10.41
N ASP A 50 7.28 -18.89 -11.59
CA ASP A 50 8.04 -18.47 -12.78
C ASP A 50 7.62 -17.08 -13.26
N LEU A 51 6.40 -16.65 -12.96
CA LEU A 51 5.93 -15.30 -13.26
C LEU A 51 6.65 -14.22 -12.45
N MET A 52 7.20 -14.54 -11.28
CA MET A 52 7.88 -13.57 -10.40
C MET A 52 9.15 -12.98 -11.02
N ARG A 53 9.73 -13.61 -12.03
CA ARG A 53 10.88 -13.10 -12.80
C ARG A 53 10.50 -12.09 -13.90
N ARG A 54 9.20 -11.84 -14.09
CA ARG A 54 8.69 -10.91 -15.11
C ARG A 54 8.11 -9.67 -14.44
N TYR A 55 8.05 -8.58 -15.17
CA TYR A 55 7.30 -7.42 -14.70
C TYR A 55 5.81 -7.76 -14.62
N PRO A 56 5.14 -7.35 -13.53
CA PRO A 56 3.70 -7.47 -13.45
C PRO A 56 3.00 -6.49 -14.40
N ASP A 57 1.68 -6.62 -14.51
CA ASP A 57 0.86 -5.60 -15.16
C ASP A 57 1.04 -4.24 -14.45
N PRO A 58 1.55 -3.21 -15.15
CA PRO A 58 1.84 -1.91 -14.55
C PRO A 58 0.59 -1.17 -14.06
N THR A 59 -0.58 -1.55 -14.55
CA THR A 59 -1.87 -0.95 -14.20
C THR A 59 -2.64 -1.74 -13.16
N ALA A 60 -2.19 -2.95 -12.81
CA ALA A 60 -2.92 -3.90 -11.96
C ALA A 60 -4.38 -4.09 -12.42
N GLY A 61 -4.59 -4.19 -13.75
CA GLY A 61 -5.91 -4.11 -14.39
C GLY A 61 -6.93 -5.11 -13.86
N GLU A 62 -6.54 -6.35 -13.60
CA GLU A 62 -7.42 -7.38 -13.04
C GLU A 62 -7.92 -6.98 -11.63
N LEU A 63 -7.02 -6.46 -10.79
CA LEU A 63 -7.38 -5.99 -9.44
C LEU A 63 -8.28 -4.76 -9.51
N VAL A 64 -7.94 -3.79 -10.36
CA VAL A 64 -8.74 -2.58 -10.57
C VAL A 64 -10.15 -2.93 -11.01
N HIS A 65 -10.28 -3.81 -12.00
CA HIS A 65 -11.59 -4.26 -12.52
C HIS A 65 -12.41 -4.98 -11.43
N THR A 66 -11.80 -5.90 -10.71
CA THR A 66 -12.46 -6.64 -9.62
C THR A 66 -12.95 -5.69 -8.51
N LEU A 67 -12.15 -4.70 -8.14
CA LEU A 67 -12.55 -3.70 -7.16
C LEU A 67 -13.66 -2.79 -7.67
N ALA A 68 -13.60 -2.40 -8.95
CA ALA A 68 -14.64 -1.59 -9.57
C ALA A 68 -15.99 -2.31 -9.58
N GLU A 69 -16.02 -3.58 -9.96
CA GLU A 69 -17.23 -4.42 -9.88
C GLU A 69 -17.73 -4.54 -8.43
N TYR A 70 -16.84 -4.82 -7.48
CA TYR A 70 -17.20 -5.00 -6.07
C TYR A 70 -17.84 -3.75 -5.46
N TYR A 71 -17.32 -2.56 -5.81
CA TYR A 71 -17.82 -1.29 -5.29
C TYR A 71 -18.90 -0.64 -6.18
N GLY A 72 -19.21 -1.20 -7.35
CA GLY A 72 -20.22 -0.66 -8.28
C GLY A 72 -19.78 0.66 -8.90
N VAL A 73 -18.49 0.83 -9.17
CA VAL A 73 -17.91 2.02 -9.81
C VAL A 73 -17.26 1.62 -11.13
N LYS A 74 -16.73 2.59 -11.89
CA LYS A 74 -15.99 2.33 -13.12
C LYS A 74 -14.50 2.09 -12.81
N ASP A 75 -13.80 1.37 -13.68
CA ASP A 75 -12.38 1.11 -13.57
C ASP A 75 -11.55 2.39 -13.43
N GLU A 76 -11.93 3.45 -14.16
CA GLU A 76 -11.26 4.76 -14.10
C GLU A 76 -11.44 5.49 -12.75
N GLN A 77 -12.30 5.00 -11.89
CA GLN A 77 -12.55 5.54 -10.56
C GLN A 77 -11.80 4.77 -9.45
N VAL A 78 -11.01 3.77 -9.84
CA VAL A 78 -10.23 2.95 -8.92
C VAL A 78 -8.75 3.21 -9.13
N PHE A 79 -8.05 3.55 -8.06
CA PHE A 79 -6.60 3.66 -8.04
C PHE A 79 -6.02 2.74 -6.97
N VAL A 80 -5.03 1.95 -7.34
CA VAL A 80 -4.35 1.02 -6.43
C VAL A 80 -2.87 1.37 -6.31
N GLY A 81 -2.30 1.17 -5.14
CA GLY A 81 -0.89 1.44 -4.84
C GLY A 81 -0.33 0.49 -3.78
N VAL A 82 0.93 0.67 -3.44
CA VAL A 82 1.64 -0.19 -2.48
C VAL A 82 1.37 0.30 -1.05
N GLY A 83 0.13 0.16 -0.61
CA GLY A 83 -0.34 0.61 0.68
C GLY A 83 -0.87 2.05 0.69
N SER A 84 -1.56 2.41 1.79
CA SER A 84 -2.23 3.70 1.94
C SER A 84 -1.28 4.89 1.92
N ASP A 85 -0.09 4.75 2.48
CA ASP A 85 0.88 5.85 2.58
C ASP A 85 1.38 6.27 1.19
N ASP A 86 1.60 5.30 0.31
CA ASP A 86 2.00 5.53 -1.07
C ASP A 86 0.88 6.21 -1.86
N VAL A 87 -0.35 5.69 -1.74
CA VAL A 87 -1.53 6.27 -2.38
C VAL A 87 -1.77 7.71 -1.91
N LEU A 88 -1.68 7.97 -0.60
CA LEU A 88 -1.84 9.31 -0.03
C LEU A 88 -0.74 10.25 -0.52
N ALA A 89 0.52 9.80 -0.56
CA ALA A 89 1.62 10.60 -1.08
C ALA A 89 1.38 11.01 -2.54
N MET A 90 0.92 10.09 -3.38
CA MET A 90 0.56 10.39 -4.77
C MET A 90 -0.62 11.36 -4.87
N CYS A 91 -1.64 11.21 -4.03
CA CYS A 91 -2.76 12.15 -3.96
C CYS A 91 -2.30 13.55 -3.60
N PHE A 92 -1.46 13.70 -2.56
CA PHE A 92 -0.92 15.00 -2.16
C PHE A 92 -0.08 15.64 -3.26
N LEU A 93 0.77 14.87 -3.92
CA LEU A 93 1.58 15.36 -5.03
C LEU A 93 0.74 15.78 -6.25
N THR A 94 -0.41 15.14 -6.47
CA THR A 94 -1.24 15.38 -7.65
C THR A 94 -2.24 16.50 -7.44
N PHE A 95 -2.92 16.53 -6.32
CA PHE A 95 -4.09 17.39 -6.11
C PHE A 95 -3.82 18.59 -5.20
N PHE A 96 -2.76 18.56 -4.40
CA PHE A 96 -2.50 19.58 -3.37
C PHE A 96 -1.29 20.46 -3.70
N ASN A 97 -1.17 20.90 -4.94
CA ASN A 97 -0.10 21.75 -5.43
C ASN A 97 -0.49 23.25 -5.50
N SER A 98 -1.60 23.63 -4.87
CA SER A 98 -2.04 25.03 -4.82
C SER A 98 -1.14 25.86 -3.91
N GLN A 99 -0.85 27.10 -4.32
CA GLN A 99 -0.21 28.09 -3.45
C GLN A 99 -1.17 28.69 -2.42
N LYS A 100 -2.46 28.39 -2.51
CA LYS A 100 -3.47 28.82 -1.53
C LYS A 100 -3.47 27.86 -0.35
N PRO A 101 -3.54 28.37 0.89
CA PRO A 101 -3.74 27.52 2.05
C PRO A 101 -5.10 26.79 1.94
N PHE A 102 -5.16 25.61 2.53
CA PHE A 102 -6.37 24.79 2.63
C PHE A 102 -7.28 25.36 3.71
#